data_1227d9b05eb4c8d5fbec5901664b8870
#
_entry.id   1227d9b05eb4c8d5fbec5901664b8870
#
_cell.length_a   1.000
_cell.length_b   1.000
_cell.length_c   1.000
_cell.angle_alpha   90.00
_cell.angle_beta   90.00
_cell.angle_gamma   90.00
#
_symmetry.space_group_name_H-M   'P 1'
#
loop_
_entity.id
_entity.type
_entity.pdbx_description
1 polymer ?
#
loop_
_entity_poly.entity_id
_entity_poly.type
_entity_poly.pdbx_seq_one_letter_code
_entity_poly.pdbx_strand_id
1 'polypeptide(L)'
;MSTDDATFVYSGTDHETDRLITDPTRLEAVRSRLVDAIRTAVDDASADGVVVAMSGGLDSTVTAVLAVEALGRERVLGLGLPCHKSDRPDVTEARTIADGLGIEFHEIQLRPLLEAFDDAVPELEQSGDGDRPTERTRELGNAVARLRMTCAYYAANRRSRLVLGTANRSELLLGYFTKYGDGAADAFPIGDLYKTEVRALADRLGIPRRIVTKEPSAGFFAGQTDLEELGAPYDVIDPLLTRLVDADRPIVDAAQAVGIDRQTARTIAWMAAETAHKRTVPPTPGIDGRHGQGRLFGRRS
;
A
#
# COMPACT_ATOMS: atom_id res chain seq x y z
N MET A 1 -5.26 -24.45 20.62
CA MET A 1 -5.08 -23.02 20.90
C MET A 1 -5.17 -22.34 19.54
N SER A 2 -6.37 -21.87 19.19
CA SER A 2 -6.60 -21.21 17.91
C SER A 2 -6.37 -19.71 18.11
N THR A 3 -5.31 -19.19 17.51
CA THR A 3 -5.06 -17.75 17.44
C THR A 3 -5.75 -17.25 16.18
N ASP A 4 -6.97 -16.73 16.32
CA ASP A 4 -7.59 -15.86 15.31
C ASP A 4 -6.83 -14.52 15.32
N ASP A 5 -5.71 -14.47 14.61
CA ASP A 5 -5.02 -13.22 14.30
C ASP A 5 -5.80 -12.49 13.20
N ALA A 6 -6.43 -11.37 13.57
CA ALA A 6 -7.00 -10.43 12.63
C ALA A 6 -5.87 -9.77 11.82
N THR A 7 -5.48 -10.40 10.73
CA THR A 7 -4.58 -9.84 9.72
C THR A 7 -5.36 -8.89 8.81
N PHE A 8 -4.76 -7.76 8.42
CA PHE A 8 -5.29 -6.83 7.41
C PHE A 8 -5.48 -7.48 6.03
N VAL A 9 -4.99 -8.68 5.85
CA VAL A 9 -5.14 -9.45 4.62
C VAL A 9 -6.41 -10.28 4.75
N TYR A 10 -7.45 -9.93 4.02
CA TYR A 10 -8.67 -10.73 3.90
C TYR A 10 -8.33 -12.10 3.33
N SER A 11 -8.63 -13.16 4.06
CA SER A 11 -8.60 -14.51 3.53
C SER A 11 -9.72 -14.66 2.51
N GLY A 12 -9.39 -14.49 1.23
CA GLY A 12 -10.27 -14.79 0.11
C GLY A 12 -10.40 -16.30 -0.01
N THR A 13 -11.61 -16.80 0.13
CA THR A 13 -11.95 -18.22 -0.04
C THR A 13 -12.31 -18.48 -1.49
N ASP A 14 -11.35 -18.92 -2.32
CA ASP A 14 -11.63 -19.78 -3.48
C ASP A 14 -10.32 -20.43 -3.96
N HIS A 15 -10.32 -21.77 -3.98
CA HIS A 15 -9.16 -22.65 -4.14
C HIS A 15 -8.61 -22.80 -5.58
N GLU A 16 -8.72 -21.79 -6.44
CA GLU A 16 -8.02 -21.72 -7.73
C GLU A 16 -6.80 -20.79 -7.70
N THR A 17 -6.11 -20.74 -6.56
CA THR A 17 -5.14 -19.71 -6.18
C THR A 17 -3.75 -19.83 -6.83
N ASP A 18 -3.53 -20.79 -7.71
CA ASP A 18 -2.20 -20.99 -8.33
C ASP A 18 -1.91 -20.05 -9.53
N ARG A 19 -2.83 -19.16 -9.89
CA ARG A 19 -2.70 -18.27 -11.05
C ARG A 19 -3.06 -16.83 -10.72
N LEU A 20 -2.14 -15.94 -11.05
CA LEU A 20 -2.38 -14.49 -11.04
C LEU A 20 -3.58 -14.12 -11.92
N ILE A 21 -4.35 -13.13 -11.50
CA ILE A 21 -5.54 -12.64 -12.20
C ILE A 21 -5.10 -11.66 -13.28
N THR A 22 -4.88 -12.15 -14.50
CA THR A 22 -4.53 -11.33 -15.67
C THR A 22 -5.52 -11.48 -16.82
N ASP A 23 -6.46 -12.40 -16.69
CA ASP A 23 -7.54 -12.61 -17.69
C ASP A 23 -8.51 -11.44 -17.68
N PRO A 24 -8.89 -10.88 -18.87
CA PRO A 24 -9.75 -9.71 -18.97
C PRO A 24 -11.14 -9.88 -18.31
N THR A 25 -11.72 -11.07 -18.36
CA THR A 25 -13.05 -11.33 -17.78
C THR A 25 -12.96 -11.34 -16.25
N ARG A 26 -11.95 -11.99 -15.70
CA ARG A 26 -11.69 -12.01 -14.26
C ARG A 26 -11.32 -10.60 -13.74
N LEU A 27 -10.52 -9.85 -14.48
CA LEU A 27 -10.17 -8.46 -14.13
C LEU A 27 -11.39 -7.55 -14.07
N GLU A 28 -12.39 -7.73 -14.94
CA GLU A 28 -13.63 -6.96 -14.90
C GLU A 28 -14.46 -7.27 -13.64
N ALA A 29 -14.55 -8.55 -13.26
CA ALA A 29 -15.20 -8.95 -12.02
C ALA A 29 -14.47 -8.38 -10.78
N VAL A 30 -13.14 -8.42 -10.79
CA VAL A 30 -12.30 -7.80 -9.74
C VAL A 30 -12.55 -6.30 -9.68
N ARG A 31 -12.49 -5.58 -10.80
CA ARG A 31 -12.78 -4.14 -10.87
C ARG A 31 -14.12 -3.81 -10.23
N SER A 32 -15.19 -4.51 -10.62
CA SER A 32 -16.53 -4.31 -10.04
C SER A 32 -16.52 -4.49 -8.52
N ARG A 33 -15.88 -5.56 -8.04
CA ARG A 33 -15.75 -5.84 -6.60
C ARG A 33 -14.99 -4.74 -5.85
N LEU A 34 -13.89 -4.21 -6.42
CA LEU A 34 -13.11 -3.15 -5.79
C LEU A 34 -13.90 -1.84 -5.71
N VAL A 35 -14.63 -1.51 -6.79
CA VAL A 35 -15.51 -0.35 -6.83
C VAL A 35 -16.61 -0.45 -5.76
N ASP A 36 -17.25 -1.61 -5.64
CA ASP A 36 -18.29 -1.83 -4.63
C ASP A 36 -17.72 -1.82 -3.21
N ALA A 37 -16.49 -2.33 -3.00
CA ALA A 37 -15.82 -2.28 -1.71
C ALA A 37 -15.53 -0.85 -1.26
N ILE A 38 -15.09 0.03 -2.19
CA ILE A 38 -14.90 1.46 -1.90
C ILE A 38 -16.22 2.13 -1.50
N ARG A 39 -17.32 1.87 -2.23
CA ARG A 39 -18.66 2.40 -1.90
C ARG A 39 -19.08 1.95 -0.51
N THR A 40 -18.98 0.66 -0.24
CA THR A 40 -19.35 0.08 1.05
C THR A 40 -18.55 0.69 2.20
N ALA A 41 -17.22 0.85 2.04
CA ALA A 41 -16.38 1.45 3.08
C ALA A 41 -16.81 2.89 3.40
N VAL A 42 -17.12 3.69 2.39
CA VAL A 42 -17.56 5.09 2.55
C VAL A 42 -18.94 5.16 3.18
N ASP A 43 -19.87 4.31 2.75
CA ASP A 43 -21.24 4.28 3.27
C ASP A 43 -21.28 3.77 4.73
N ASP A 44 -20.55 2.71 5.05
CA ASP A 44 -20.45 2.15 6.41
C ASP A 44 -19.85 3.18 7.41
N ALA A 45 -18.91 4.00 6.93
CA ALA A 45 -18.32 5.08 7.72
C ALA A 45 -19.16 6.37 7.74
N SER A 46 -20.22 6.44 6.94
CA SER A 46 -20.99 7.67 6.71
C SER A 46 -20.10 8.85 6.30
N ALA A 47 -19.09 8.58 5.46
CA ALA A 47 -18.13 9.57 5.00
C ALA A 47 -18.59 10.28 3.71
N ASP A 48 -18.15 11.53 3.52
CA ASP A 48 -18.53 12.34 2.36
C ASP A 48 -17.71 11.97 1.10
N GLY A 49 -16.67 11.17 1.24
CA GLY A 49 -15.79 10.76 0.13
C GLY A 49 -14.45 10.24 0.61
N VAL A 50 -13.44 10.35 -0.23
CA VAL A 50 -12.11 9.81 0.04
C VAL A 50 -10.98 10.78 -0.27
N VAL A 51 -9.83 10.55 0.36
CA VAL A 51 -8.54 11.18 0.08
C VAL A 51 -7.59 10.13 -0.43
N VAL A 52 -6.86 10.40 -1.51
CA VAL A 52 -5.82 9.55 -2.06
C VAL A 52 -4.51 10.32 -2.14
N ALA A 53 -3.46 9.81 -1.48
CA ALA A 53 -2.11 10.33 -1.68
C ALA A 53 -1.59 9.85 -3.05
N MET A 54 -1.36 10.79 -3.96
CA MET A 54 -0.98 10.50 -5.34
C MET A 54 0.51 10.77 -5.53
N SER A 55 1.26 9.71 -5.83
CA SER A 55 2.70 9.78 -6.10
C SER A 55 3.02 9.94 -7.60
N GLY A 56 2.03 9.91 -8.49
CA GLY A 56 2.26 9.80 -9.93
C GLY A 56 2.73 8.41 -10.36
N GLY A 57 2.69 7.43 -9.47
CA GLY A 57 2.97 6.02 -9.74
C GLY A 57 1.72 5.22 -10.07
N LEU A 58 1.93 3.95 -10.45
CA LEU A 58 0.89 3.03 -10.90
C LEU A 58 -0.20 2.83 -9.84
N ASP A 59 0.17 2.43 -8.63
CA ASP A 59 -0.77 2.01 -7.59
C ASP A 59 -1.69 3.16 -7.13
N SER A 60 -1.11 4.35 -6.93
CA SER A 60 -1.89 5.54 -6.57
C SER A 60 -2.84 5.99 -7.70
N THR A 61 -2.43 5.78 -8.96
CA THR A 61 -3.26 6.07 -10.12
C THR A 61 -4.43 5.10 -10.23
N VAL A 62 -4.18 3.78 -10.10
CA VAL A 62 -5.23 2.77 -10.10
C VAL A 62 -6.23 3.02 -8.97
N THR A 63 -5.74 3.30 -7.77
CA THR A 63 -6.59 3.62 -6.61
C THR A 63 -7.47 4.84 -6.87
N ALA A 64 -6.90 5.92 -7.43
CA ALA A 64 -7.66 7.13 -7.74
C ALA A 64 -8.73 6.89 -8.84
N VAL A 65 -8.40 6.15 -9.90
CA VAL A 65 -9.36 5.77 -10.95
C VAL A 65 -10.52 4.98 -10.39
N LEU A 66 -10.25 3.95 -9.58
CA LEU A 66 -11.28 3.14 -8.92
C LEU A 66 -12.14 3.97 -7.97
N ALA A 67 -11.54 4.91 -7.24
CA ALA A 67 -12.27 5.80 -6.34
C ALA A 67 -13.23 6.73 -7.11
N VAL A 68 -12.77 7.29 -8.25
CA VAL A 68 -13.63 8.12 -9.11
C VAL A 68 -14.77 7.31 -9.70
N GLU A 69 -14.51 6.10 -10.13
CA GLU A 69 -15.55 5.20 -10.64
C GLU A 69 -16.57 4.83 -9.56
N ALA A 70 -16.10 4.61 -8.33
CA ALA A 70 -16.97 4.25 -7.20
C ALA A 70 -17.87 5.41 -6.76
N LEU A 71 -17.31 6.61 -6.63
CA LEU A 71 -17.93 7.72 -5.89
C LEU A 71 -18.26 8.94 -6.74
N GLY A 72 -17.70 9.03 -7.94
CA GLY A 72 -17.70 10.26 -8.73
C GLY A 72 -16.57 11.22 -8.29
N ARG A 73 -16.13 12.04 -9.25
CA ARG A 73 -14.96 12.94 -9.09
C ARG A 73 -15.06 13.94 -7.93
N GLU A 74 -16.27 14.42 -7.62
CA GLU A 74 -16.51 15.43 -6.58
C GLU A 74 -16.24 14.89 -5.16
N ARG A 75 -16.29 13.56 -4.99
CA ARG A 75 -16.07 12.88 -3.71
C ARG A 75 -14.64 12.35 -3.54
N VAL A 76 -13.73 12.63 -4.49
CA VAL A 76 -12.33 12.21 -4.44
C VAL A 76 -11.43 13.43 -4.34
N LEU A 77 -10.50 13.42 -3.38
CA LEU A 77 -9.46 14.42 -3.21
C LEU A 77 -8.09 13.78 -3.42
N GLY A 78 -7.33 14.26 -4.41
CA GLY A 78 -5.94 13.90 -4.61
C GLY A 78 -5.00 14.79 -3.79
N LEU A 79 -3.99 14.21 -3.17
CA LEU A 79 -2.92 14.94 -2.49
C LEU A 79 -1.57 14.58 -3.08
N GLY A 80 -0.83 15.59 -3.59
CA GLY A 80 0.59 15.50 -3.87
C GLY A 80 1.39 15.92 -2.64
N LEU A 81 2.29 15.06 -2.16
CA LEU A 81 2.99 15.24 -0.89
C LEU A 81 4.52 15.17 -1.08
N PRO A 82 5.13 16.09 -1.90
CA PRO A 82 6.55 16.10 -2.15
C PRO A 82 7.33 16.56 -0.91
N CYS A 83 8.50 15.93 -0.68
CA CYS A 83 9.44 16.34 0.35
C CYS A 83 10.74 16.89 -0.25
N HIS A 84 11.22 16.28 -1.32
CA HIS A 84 12.48 16.61 -1.96
C HIS A 84 12.28 17.26 -3.34
N LYS A 85 13.33 17.91 -3.84
CA LYS A 85 13.30 18.48 -5.21
C LYS A 85 13.19 17.40 -6.29
N SER A 86 13.71 16.20 -6.01
CA SER A 86 13.59 15.03 -6.88
C SER A 86 12.15 14.56 -7.07
N ASP A 87 11.23 14.89 -6.16
CA ASP A 87 9.84 14.47 -6.21
C ASP A 87 8.99 15.31 -7.19
N ARG A 88 9.54 16.40 -7.74
CA ARG A 88 8.80 17.32 -8.64
C ARG A 88 8.22 16.66 -9.89
N PRO A 89 8.96 15.80 -10.62
CA PRO A 89 8.39 15.10 -11.79
C PRO A 89 7.19 14.23 -11.41
N ASP A 90 7.27 13.53 -10.30
CA ASP A 90 6.24 12.64 -9.80
C ASP A 90 4.97 13.39 -9.39
N VAL A 91 5.12 14.52 -8.72
CA VAL A 91 3.99 15.38 -8.35
C VAL A 91 3.36 16.05 -9.57
N THR A 92 4.16 16.42 -10.57
CA THR A 92 3.64 16.95 -11.84
C THR A 92 2.83 15.87 -12.57
N GLU A 93 3.30 14.62 -12.59
CA GLU A 93 2.55 13.50 -13.15
C GLU A 93 1.26 13.25 -12.36
N ALA A 94 1.32 13.26 -11.01
CA ALA A 94 0.15 13.11 -10.15
C ALA A 94 -0.91 14.19 -10.41
N ARG A 95 -0.50 15.45 -10.58
CA ARG A 95 -1.39 16.55 -10.95
C ARG A 95 -2.02 16.33 -12.33
N THR A 96 -1.22 15.92 -13.32
CA THR A 96 -1.71 15.63 -14.68
C THR A 96 -2.77 14.53 -14.65
N ILE A 97 -2.57 13.49 -13.84
CA ILE A 97 -3.53 12.40 -13.64
C ILE A 97 -4.81 12.96 -12.99
N ALA A 98 -4.68 13.73 -11.92
CA ALA A 98 -5.81 14.31 -11.21
C ALA A 98 -6.65 15.24 -12.10
N ASP A 99 -5.99 16.07 -12.90
CA ASP A 99 -6.64 16.94 -13.90
C ASP A 99 -7.40 16.10 -14.95
N GLY A 100 -6.78 15.01 -15.44
CA GLY A 100 -7.41 14.07 -16.37
C GLY A 100 -8.62 13.36 -15.79
N LEU A 101 -8.63 13.06 -14.49
CA LEU A 101 -9.76 12.49 -13.76
C LEU A 101 -10.81 13.54 -13.38
N GLY A 102 -10.48 14.83 -13.46
CA GLY A 102 -11.34 15.94 -13.05
C GLY A 102 -11.55 16.01 -11.54
N ILE A 103 -10.63 15.51 -10.73
CA ILE A 103 -10.69 15.56 -9.27
C ILE A 103 -9.98 16.80 -8.72
N GLU A 104 -10.40 17.24 -7.53
CA GLU A 104 -9.69 18.26 -6.77
C GLU A 104 -8.31 17.72 -6.37
N PHE A 105 -7.26 18.53 -6.54
CA PHE A 105 -5.89 18.15 -6.22
C PHE A 105 -5.18 19.26 -5.46
N HIS A 106 -4.56 18.91 -4.33
CA HIS A 106 -3.72 19.82 -3.56
C HIS A 106 -2.30 19.30 -3.44
N GLU A 107 -1.33 20.20 -3.56
CA GLU A 107 0.06 19.93 -3.30
C GLU A 107 0.44 20.50 -1.93
N ILE A 108 1.03 19.66 -1.07
CA ILE A 108 1.52 20.06 0.24
C ILE A 108 3.01 19.75 0.29
N GLN A 109 3.84 20.76 0.30
CA GLN A 109 5.30 20.63 0.41
C GLN A 109 5.69 20.22 1.84
N LEU A 110 6.28 19.03 1.98
CA LEU A 110 6.59 18.47 3.31
C LEU A 110 7.94 18.91 3.87
N ARG A 111 8.84 19.44 3.05
CA ARG A 111 10.18 19.81 3.48
C ARG A 111 10.19 20.72 4.71
N PRO A 112 9.38 21.79 4.80
CA PRO A 112 9.34 22.63 6.00
C PRO A 112 8.88 21.88 7.25
N LEU A 113 7.98 20.90 7.09
CA LEU A 113 7.52 20.06 8.21
C LEU A 113 8.61 19.09 8.66
N LEU A 114 9.37 18.53 7.73
CA LEU A 114 10.50 17.65 8.04
C LEU A 114 11.61 18.41 8.74
N GLU A 115 11.96 19.62 8.27
CA GLU A 115 12.97 20.48 8.88
C GLU A 115 12.56 20.87 10.31
N ALA A 116 11.32 21.30 10.52
CA ALA A 116 10.80 21.58 11.86
C ALA A 116 10.75 20.34 12.77
N PHE A 117 10.49 19.17 12.22
CA PHE A 117 10.53 17.91 12.96
C PHE A 117 11.96 17.56 13.38
N ASP A 118 12.92 17.66 12.47
CA ASP A 118 14.34 17.38 12.75
C ASP A 118 14.92 18.32 13.80
N ASP A 119 14.55 19.62 13.73
CA ASP A 119 14.93 20.62 14.71
C ASP A 119 14.31 20.39 16.10
N ALA A 120 13.10 19.85 16.15
CA ALA A 120 12.36 19.66 17.41
C ALA A 120 12.70 18.34 18.12
N VAL A 121 13.14 17.32 17.38
CA VAL A 121 13.47 16.01 17.95
C VAL A 121 14.95 15.99 18.35
N PRO A 122 15.28 15.81 19.64
CA PRO A 122 16.66 15.73 20.05
C PRO A 122 17.38 14.54 19.40
N GLU A 123 18.67 14.69 19.18
CA GLU A 123 19.49 13.56 18.75
C GLU A 123 19.36 12.42 19.77
N LEU A 124 18.73 11.33 19.33
CA LEU A 124 18.66 10.11 20.12
C LEU A 124 19.95 9.33 19.89
N GLU A 125 20.68 9.06 20.98
CA GLU A 125 21.89 8.25 20.90
C GLU A 125 21.57 6.90 20.27
N GLN A 126 22.26 6.58 19.17
CA GLN A 126 22.15 5.26 18.55
C GLN A 126 22.93 4.27 19.42
N SER A 127 22.25 3.20 19.84
CA SER A 127 22.88 2.08 20.52
C SER A 127 23.64 1.21 19.52
N GLY A 128 24.81 1.67 19.03
CA GLY A 128 25.60 0.89 18.07
C GLY A 128 26.73 1.66 17.41
N ASP A 129 27.74 0.95 17.02
CA ASP A 129 28.98 1.42 16.42
C ASP A 129 28.77 1.74 14.92
N GLY A 130 28.16 2.88 14.62
CA GLY A 130 28.11 3.31 13.22
C GLY A 130 26.88 4.12 12.84
N ASP A 131 27.10 5.41 12.71
CA ASP A 131 26.28 6.31 11.89
C ASP A 131 26.39 5.88 10.40
N ARG A 132 25.66 4.82 10.05
CA ARG A 132 25.59 4.37 8.65
C ARG A 132 24.66 5.32 7.90
N PRO A 133 25.12 6.04 6.88
CA PRO A 133 24.31 6.99 6.11
C PRO A 133 23.00 6.37 5.59
N THR A 134 23.01 5.07 5.31
CA THR A 134 21.84 4.28 4.87
C THR A 134 20.77 4.11 5.96
N GLU A 135 21.15 3.99 7.24
CA GLU A 135 20.21 3.85 8.36
C GLU A 135 19.49 5.18 8.63
N ARG A 136 20.25 6.29 8.72
CA ARG A 136 19.66 7.63 8.86
C ARG A 136 18.73 7.98 7.70
N THR A 137 19.07 7.60 6.48
CA THR A 137 18.21 7.81 5.30
C THR A 137 16.91 7.04 5.44
N ARG A 138 16.93 5.80 5.94
CA ARG A 138 15.73 4.99 6.17
C ARG A 138 14.86 5.57 7.29
N GLU A 139 15.47 6.03 8.37
CA GLU A 139 14.76 6.67 9.50
C GLU A 139 14.03 7.94 9.05
N LEU A 140 14.71 8.81 8.30
CA LEU A 140 14.10 10.01 7.72
C LEU A 140 13.01 9.65 6.69
N GLY A 141 13.23 8.64 5.85
CA GLY A 141 12.22 8.13 4.92
C GLY A 141 10.94 7.67 5.65
N ASN A 142 11.10 6.94 6.75
CA ASN A 142 10.00 6.54 7.61
C ASN A 142 9.29 7.74 8.26
N ALA A 143 10.02 8.78 8.67
CA ALA A 143 9.43 10.01 9.18
C ALA A 143 8.61 10.73 8.10
N VAL A 144 9.15 10.85 6.88
CA VAL A 144 8.45 11.45 5.73
C VAL A 144 7.16 10.67 5.40
N ALA A 145 7.21 9.34 5.37
CA ALA A 145 6.02 8.52 5.11
C ALA A 145 4.92 8.77 6.17
N ARG A 146 5.28 8.91 7.44
CA ARG A 146 4.33 9.25 8.50
C ARG A 146 3.83 10.69 8.42
N LEU A 147 4.65 11.66 8.05
CA LEU A 147 4.22 13.04 7.79
C LEU A 147 3.23 13.10 6.61
N ARG A 148 3.48 12.33 5.54
CA ARG A 148 2.52 12.18 4.43
C ARG A 148 1.17 11.71 4.95
N MET A 149 1.16 10.68 5.79
CA MET A 149 -0.08 10.14 6.35
C MET A 149 -0.76 11.13 7.32
N THR A 150 -0.01 11.86 8.11
CA THR A 150 -0.53 12.94 8.97
C THR A 150 -1.27 13.99 8.13
N CYS A 151 -0.70 14.42 7.01
CA CYS A 151 -1.36 15.37 6.10
C CYS A 151 -2.61 14.78 5.44
N ALA A 152 -2.56 13.50 5.04
CA ALA A 152 -3.71 12.82 4.44
C ALA A 152 -4.88 12.72 5.42
N TYR A 153 -4.65 12.29 6.65
CA TYR A 153 -5.68 12.22 7.69
C TYR A 153 -6.18 13.61 8.14
N TYR A 154 -5.29 14.60 8.19
CA TYR A 154 -5.73 15.97 8.48
C TYR A 154 -6.71 16.47 7.41
N ALA A 155 -6.40 16.26 6.14
CA ALA A 155 -7.30 16.63 5.04
C ALA A 155 -8.62 15.83 5.09
N ALA A 156 -8.54 14.53 5.36
CA ALA A 156 -9.68 13.63 5.50
C ALA A 156 -10.62 14.09 6.62
N ASN A 157 -10.08 14.35 7.81
CA ASN A 157 -10.85 14.83 8.96
C ASN A 157 -11.58 16.16 8.70
N ARG A 158 -10.91 17.09 8.01
CA ARG A 158 -11.51 18.39 7.67
C ARG A 158 -12.69 18.29 6.70
N ARG A 159 -12.80 17.19 5.96
CA ARG A 159 -13.77 17.00 4.89
C ARG A 159 -14.66 15.79 5.08
N SER A 160 -14.67 15.21 6.28
CA SER A 160 -15.44 13.99 6.60
C SER A 160 -15.18 12.87 5.58
N ARG A 161 -13.92 12.65 5.19
CA ARG A 161 -13.52 11.67 4.19
C ARG A 161 -12.68 10.56 4.81
N LEU A 162 -12.62 9.41 4.14
CA LEU A 162 -11.69 8.33 4.45
C LEU A 162 -10.38 8.48 3.69
N VAL A 163 -9.29 7.96 4.23
CA VAL A 163 -8.01 7.82 3.52
C VAL A 163 -7.97 6.47 2.84
N LEU A 164 -7.81 6.44 1.50
CA LEU A 164 -7.51 5.21 0.77
C LEU A 164 -6.00 5.03 0.65
N GLY A 165 -5.53 3.88 1.12
CA GLY A 165 -4.16 3.43 0.94
C GLY A 165 -3.94 2.87 -0.46
N THR A 166 -2.71 2.98 -0.92
CA THR A 166 -2.31 2.58 -2.28
C THR A 166 -1.41 1.36 -2.30
N ALA A 167 -1.15 0.74 -1.14
CA ALA A 167 -0.34 -0.47 -1.07
C ALA A 167 -1.08 -1.66 -1.70
N ASN A 168 -0.36 -2.43 -2.51
CA ASN A 168 -0.81 -3.65 -3.14
C ASN A 168 -0.42 -4.89 -2.30
N ARG A 169 -0.91 -6.08 -2.68
CA ARG A 169 -0.68 -7.33 -1.94
C ARG A 169 0.80 -7.68 -1.83
N SER A 170 1.58 -7.49 -2.89
CA SER A 170 3.02 -7.78 -2.88
C SER A 170 3.74 -6.95 -1.82
N GLU A 171 3.50 -5.64 -1.83
CA GLU A 171 4.07 -4.71 -0.85
C GLU A 171 3.60 -5.03 0.58
N LEU A 172 2.31 -5.31 0.77
CA LEU A 172 1.76 -5.68 2.07
C LEU A 172 2.38 -6.97 2.59
N LEU A 173 2.49 -8.03 1.78
CA LEU A 173 3.05 -9.30 2.19
C LEU A 173 4.55 -9.20 2.53
N LEU A 174 5.32 -8.46 1.72
CA LEU A 174 6.74 -8.23 1.97
C LEU A 174 7.00 -7.25 3.11
N GLY A 175 5.98 -6.52 3.58
CA GLY A 175 6.14 -5.41 4.52
C GLY A 175 6.95 -4.27 3.93
N TYR A 176 6.91 -4.12 2.61
CA TYR A 176 7.58 -3.06 1.86
C TYR A 176 6.77 -1.77 1.93
N PHE A 177 6.61 -1.29 3.15
CA PHE A 177 5.93 -0.05 3.52
C PHE A 177 6.37 0.39 4.92
N THR A 178 6.13 1.63 5.27
CA THR A 178 6.33 2.16 6.62
C THR A 178 5.08 1.93 7.46
N LYS A 179 5.23 1.19 8.57
CA LYS A 179 4.14 1.00 9.54
C LYS A 179 3.67 2.35 10.08
N TYR A 180 2.36 2.61 10.02
CA TYR A 180 1.73 3.89 10.37
C TYR A 180 2.13 5.08 9.48
N GLY A 181 2.82 4.82 8.36
CA GLY A 181 3.02 5.74 7.27
C GLY A 181 2.11 5.34 6.10
N ASP A 182 2.70 5.03 4.95
CA ASP A 182 1.99 4.52 3.77
C ASP A 182 1.30 3.16 4.01
N GLY A 183 1.69 2.44 5.07
CA GLY A 183 0.97 1.26 5.58
C GLY A 183 -0.22 1.58 6.49
N ALA A 184 -0.65 2.84 6.62
CA ALA A 184 -1.85 3.24 7.35
C ALA A 184 -2.89 3.79 6.39
N ALA A 185 -4.13 3.33 6.52
CA ALA A 185 -5.27 3.83 5.75
C ALA A 185 -6.56 3.31 6.39
N ASP A 186 -7.71 3.86 5.98
CA ASP A 186 -9.01 3.35 6.37
C ASP A 186 -9.42 2.15 5.51
N ALA A 187 -8.94 2.08 4.25
CA ALA A 187 -9.10 0.95 3.35
C ALA A 187 -7.95 0.88 2.34
N PHE A 188 -7.61 -0.33 1.89
CA PHE A 188 -6.64 -0.61 0.82
C PHE A 188 -7.37 -1.25 -0.36
N PRO A 189 -7.92 -0.48 -1.31
CA PRO A 189 -8.73 -1.05 -2.40
C PRO A 189 -7.99 -2.09 -3.23
N ILE A 190 -6.70 -1.91 -3.47
CA ILE A 190 -5.85 -2.83 -4.24
C ILE A 190 -4.99 -3.76 -3.37
N GLY A 191 -5.27 -3.81 -2.06
CA GLY A 191 -4.48 -4.59 -1.09
C GLY A 191 -4.52 -6.11 -1.30
N ASP A 192 -5.51 -6.62 -2.03
CA ASP A 192 -5.62 -8.03 -2.39
C ASP A 192 -5.06 -8.34 -3.79
N LEU A 193 -4.58 -7.34 -4.54
CA LEU A 193 -3.97 -7.53 -5.85
C LEU A 193 -2.46 -7.54 -5.79
N TYR A 194 -1.83 -8.54 -6.38
CA TYR A 194 -0.40 -8.54 -6.62
C TYR A 194 0.02 -7.44 -7.60
N LYS A 195 1.27 -6.99 -7.54
CA LYS A 195 1.78 -5.91 -8.42
C LYS A 195 1.58 -6.21 -9.91
N THR A 196 1.77 -7.45 -10.32
CA THR A 196 1.53 -7.91 -11.69
C THR A 196 0.06 -7.83 -12.08
N GLU A 197 -0.84 -8.11 -11.15
CA GLU A 197 -2.30 -7.98 -11.34
C GLU A 197 -2.74 -6.50 -11.39
N VAL A 198 -2.13 -5.64 -10.57
CA VAL A 198 -2.36 -4.19 -10.62
C VAL A 198 -1.94 -3.63 -11.98
N ARG A 199 -0.82 -4.09 -12.56
CA ARG A 199 -0.42 -3.71 -13.93
C ARG A 199 -1.46 -4.15 -14.97
N ALA A 200 -1.92 -5.39 -14.89
CA ALA A 200 -2.94 -5.91 -15.81
C ALA A 200 -4.28 -5.17 -15.67
N LEU A 201 -4.68 -4.84 -14.44
CA LEU A 201 -5.87 -4.03 -14.18
C LEU A 201 -5.72 -2.60 -14.72
N ALA A 202 -4.54 -1.99 -14.57
CA ALA A 202 -4.27 -0.66 -15.09
C ALA A 202 -4.38 -0.57 -16.62
N ASP A 203 -3.87 -1.57 -17.34
CA ASP A 203 -4.06 -1.68 -18.79
C ASP A 203 -5.54 -1.78 -19.14
N ARG A 204 -6.32 -2.54 -18.37
CA ARG A 204 -7.77 -2.69 -18.56
C ARG A 204 -8.55 -1.40 -18.26
N LEU A 205 -8.09 -0.60 -17.29
CA LEU A 205 -8.64 0.72 -16.95
C LEU A 205 -8.25 1.81 -17.96
N GLY A 206 -7.40 1.51 -18.94
CA GLY A 206 -6.92 2.48 -19.93
C GLY A 206 -5.92 3.50 -19.37
N ILE A 207 -5.24 3.15 -18.27
CA ILE A 207 -4.20 4.02 -17.71
C ILE A 207 -3.05 4.12 -18.71
N PRO A 208 -2.52 5.35 -18.97
CA PRO A 208 -1.47 5.56 -19.94
C PRO A 208 -0.25 4.66 -19.73
N ARG A 209 0.25 4.06 -20.82
CA ARG A 209 1.36 3.09 -20.77
C ARG A 209 2.60 3.63 -20.04
N ARG A 210 2.91 4.93 -20.15
CA ARG A 210 4.03 5.55 -19.44
C ARG A 210 3.94 5.41 -17.91
N ILE A 211 2.71 5.31 -17.34
CA ILE A 211 2.47 5.08 -15.91
C ILE A 211 2.59 3.58 -15.61
N VAL A 212 2.00 2.73 -16.45
CA VAL A 212 2.03 1.27 -16.27
C VAL A 212 3.46 0.71 -16.33
N THR A 213 4.29 1.26 -17.22
CA THR A 213 5.68 0.81 -17.43
C THR A 213 6.71 1.58 -16.60
N LYS A 214 6.27 2.55 -15.77
CA LYS A 214 7.18 3.25 -14.86
C LYS A 214 7.80 2.27 -13.88
N GLU A 215 9.11 2.36 -13.70
CA GLU A 215 9.84 1.49 -12.78
C GLU A 215 9.36 1.73 -11.34
N PRO A 216 9.00 0.65 -10.61
CA PRO A 216 8.55 0.76 -9.22
C PRO A 216 9.66 1.27 -8.31
N SER A 217 9.32 2.20 -7.42
CA SER A 217 10.25 2.75 -6.43
C SER A 217 9.46 3.24 -5.21
N ALA A 218 10.01 2.98 -4.02
CA ALA A 218 9.48 3.54 -2.77
C ALA A 218 9.69 5.06 -2.66
N GLY A 219 10.57 5.65 -3.48
CA GLY A 219 10.74 7.09 -3.58
C GLY A 219 11.34 7.76 -2.33
N PHE A 220 12.16 7.05 -1.55
CA PHE A 220 12.85 7.65 -0.40
C PHE A 220 14.12 8.41 -0.80
N PHE A 221 14.78 7.99 -1.88
CA PHE A 221 15.96 8.66 -2.42
C PHE A 221 16.05 8.50 -3.94
N ALA A 222 16.85 9.39 -4.57
CA ALA A 222 17.01 9.37 -6.02
C ALA A 222 17.72 8.08 -6.49
N GLY A 223 17.14 7.42 -7.51
CA GLY A 223 17.70 6.20 -8.11
C GLY A 223 17.32 4.91 -7.37
N GLN A 224 16.52 4.96 -6.31
CA GLN A 224 15.99 3.78 -5.63
C GLN A 224 15.06 3.01 -6.55
N THR A 225 15.22 1.69 -6.60
CA THR A 225 14.30 0.78 -7.29
C THR A 225 13.88 -0.36 -6.36
N ASP A 226 12.63 -0.81 -6.50
CA ASP A 226 12.13 -1.94 -5.72
C ASP A 226 12.94 -3.22 -6.03
N LEU A 227 13.42 -3.36 -7.27
CA LEU A 227 14.23 -4.51 -7.68
C LEU A 227 15.53 -4.65 -6.86
N GLU A 228 16.22 -3.54 -6.62
CA GLU A 228 17.47 -3.55 -5.85
C GLU A 228 17.23 -3.87 -4.37
N GLU A 229 16.11 -3.42 -3.80
CA GLU A 229 15.80 -3.65 -2.38
C GLU A 229 15.17 -5.01 -2.12
N LEU A 230 14.32 -5.49 -3.03
CA LEU A 230 13.62 -6.78 -2.89
C LEU A 230 14.46 -7.96 -3.41
N GLY A 231 15.48 -7.69 -4.23
CA GLY A 231 16.39 -8.69 -4.77
C GLY A 231 15.81 -9.53 -5.91
N ALA A 232 14.57 -9.28 -6.33
CA ALA A 232 13.92 -9.92 -7.47
C ALA A 232 12.82 -9.02 -8.06
N PRO A 233 12.48 -9.13 -9.35
CA PRO A 233 11.38 -8.41 -9.95
C PRO A 233 10.02 -8.98 -9.53
N TYR A 234 8.98 -8.18 -9.60
CA TYR A 234 7.62 -8.62 -9.23
C TYR A 234 7.09 -9.79 -10.05
N ASP A 235 7.55 -9.95 -11.29
CA ASP A 235 7.20 -11.10 -12.14
C ASP A 235 7.73 -12.44 -11.59
N VAL A 236 8.68 -12.38 -10.64
CA VAL A 236 9.22 -13.52 -9.89
C VAL A 236 8.60 -13.57 -8.47
N ILE A 237 8.51 -12.42 -7.80
CA ILE A 237 8.01 -12.30 -6.42
C ILE A 237 6.55 -12.74 -6.34
N ASP A 238 5.69 -12.23 -7.21
CA ASP A 238 4.24 -12.46 -7.13
C ASP A 238 3.87 -13.94 -7.34
N PRO A 239 4.38 -14.65 -8.38
CA PRO A 239 4.16 -16.09 -8.51
C PRO A 239 4.71 -16.91 -7.34
N LEU A 240 5.78 -16.46 -6.69
CA LEU A 240 6.33 -17.11 -5.51
C LEU A 240 5.41 -16.92 -4.30
N LEU A 241 4.99 -15.67 -4.02
CA LEU A 241 4.11 -15.36 -2.90
C LEU A 241 2.73 -16.02 -3.05
N THR A 242 2.16 -16.07 -4.26
CA THR A 242 0.91 -16.78 -4.54
C THR A 242 1.01 -18.26 -4.10
N ARG A 243 2.15 -18.92 -4.38
CA ARG A 243 2.37 -20.32 -3.99
C ARG A 243 2.63 -20.49 -2.49
N LEU A 244 3.44 -19.62 -1.91
CA LEU A 244 3.82 -19.71 -0.51
C LEU A 244 2.68 -19.34 0.43
N VAL A 245 1.96 -18.26 0.11
CA VAL A 245 0.99 -17.64 1.02
C VAL A 245 -0.44 -18.08 0.69
N ASP A 246 -0.84 -18.00 -0.58
CA ASP A 246 -2.23 -18.27 -0.96
C ASP A 246 -2.49 -19.77 -1.14
N ALA A 247 -1.49 -20.54 -1.63
CA ALA A 247 -1.60 -21.98 -1.84
C ALA A 247 -0.89 -22.82 -0.77
N ASP A 248 -0.29 -22.21 0.25
CA ASP A 248 0.43 -22.87 1.37
C ASP A 248 1.42 -23.96 0.89
N ARG A 249 2.13 -23.69 -0.20
CA ARG A 249 3.08 -24.65 -0.78
C ARG A 249 4.43 -24.60 -0.04
N PRO A 250 5.10 -25.74 0.10
CA PRO A 250 6.47 -25.78 0.62
C PRO A 250 7.40 -24.90 -0.24
N ILE A 251 8.32 -24.18 0.43
CA ILE A 251 9.24 -23.23 -0.23
C ILE A 251 10.06 -23.87 -1.35
N VAL A 252 10.41 -25.15 -1.22
CA VAL A 252 11.20 -25.90 -2.22
C VAL A 252 10.38 -26.06 -3.51
N ASP A 253 9.10 -26.44 -3.36
CA ASP A 253 8.21 -26.70 -4.47
C ASP A 253 7.82 -25.36 -5.17
N ALA A 254 7.58 -24.31 -4.37
CA ALA A 254 7.30 -22.97 -4.88
C ALA A 254 8.49 -22.41 -5.67
N ALA A 255 9.71 -22.51 -5.15
CA ALA A 255 10.93 -22.07 -5.82
C ALA A 255 11.16 -22.81 -7.14
N GLN A 256 10.98 -24.14 -7.15
CA GLN A 256 11.10 -24.96 -8.36
C GLN A 256 10.05 -24.59 -9.41
N ALA A 257 8.81 -24.35 -9.01
CA ALA A 257 7.73 -23.99 -9.91
C ALA A 257 7.89 -22.62 -10.55
N VAL A 258 8.53 -21.67 -9.85
CA VAL A 258 8.85 -20.32 -10.36
C VAL A 258 10.16 -20.32 -11.16
N GLY A 259 11.02 -21.32 -10.97
CA GLY A 259 12.31 -21.42 -11.66
C GLY A 259 13.41 -20.54 -11.04
N ILE A 260 13.35 -20.33 -9.71
CA ILE A 260 14.36 -19.56 -8.97
C ILE A 260 15.15 -20.45 -8.02
N ASP A 261 16.32 -19.98 -7.61
CA ASP A 261 17.12 -20.66 -6.61
C ASP A 261 16.49 -20.59 -5.21
N ARG A 262 16.83 -21.59 -4.38
CA ARG A 262 16.24 -21.71 -3.03
C ARG A 262 16.64 -20.57 -2.10
N GLN A 263 17.79 -19.95 -2.32
CA GLN A 263 18.26 -18.87 -1.45
C GLN A 263 17.44 -17.62 -1.69
N THR A 264 17.19 -17.25 -2.95
CA THR A 264 16.30 -16.14 -3.32
C THR A 264 14.87 -16.36 -2.77
N ALA A 265 14.32 -17.57 -2.94
CA ALA A 265 13.01 -17.91 -2.40
C ALA A 265 12.94 -17.78 -0.87
N ARG A 266 13.99 -18.21 -0.16
CA ARG A 266 14.09 -18.07 1.31
C ARG A 266 14.18 -16.61 1.74
N THR A 267 14.95 -15.80 1.04
CA THR A 267 15.08 -14.37 1.35
C THR A 267 13.73 -13.66 1.25
N ILE A 268 12.96 -13.92 0.18
CA ILE A 268 11.61 -13.35 -0.01
C ILE A 268 10.65 -13.86 1.06
N ALA A 269 10.63 -15.17 1.33
CA ALA A 269 9.78 -15.75 2.37
C ALA A 269 10.13 -15.22 3.77
N TRP A 270 11.40 -15.04 4.07
CA TRP A 270 11.88 -14.47 5.33
C TRP A 270 11.45 -13.00 5.49
N MET A 271 11.55 -12.19 4.43
CA MET A 271 11.04 -10.82 4.41
C MET A 271 9.56 -10.77 4.78
N ALA A 272 8.75 -11.64 4.19
CA ALA A 272 7.33 -11.72 4.48
C ALA A 272 7.05 -12.15 5.94
N ALA A 273 7.82 -13.07 6.48
CA ALA A 273 7.66 -13.55 7.87
C ALA A 273 8.09 -12.50 8.90
N GLU A 274 9.25 -11.89 8.74
CA GLU A 274 9.80 -10.89 9.68
C GLU A 274 8.93 -9.62 9.77
N THR A 275 8.29 -9.25 8.66
CA THR A 275 7.46 -8.06 8.60
C THR A 275 6.00 -8.30 8.99
N ALA A 276 5.63 -9.51 9.40
CA ALA A 276 4.26 -9.85 9.78
C ALA A 276 3.65 -8.87 10.80
N HIS A 277 4.45 -8.39 11.76
CA HIS A 277 4.04 -7.40 12.77
C HIS A 277 3.59 -6.05 12.17
N LYS A 278 3.95 -5.74 10.93
CA LYS A 278 3.51 -4.50 10.26
C LYS A 278 2.06 -4.57 9.79
N ARG A 279 1.57 -5.80 9.50
CA ARG A 279 0.23 -6.09 8.94
C ARG A 279 -0.82 -6.37 10.00
N THR A 280 -0.41 -6.46 11.25
CA THR A 280 -1.32 -6.77 12.35
C THR A 280 -1.74 -5.53 13.12
N VAL A 281 -2.99 -5.49 13.55
CA VAL A 281 -3.46 -4.51 14.54
C VAL A 281 -2.65 -4.73 15.83
N PRO A 282 -2.27 -3.66 16.56
CA PRO A 282 -1.57 -3.82 17.82
C PRO A 282 -2.28 -4.83 18.73
N PRO A 283 -1.59 -5.90 19.18
CA PRO A 283 -2.23 -6.94 19.98
C PRO A 283 -2.59 -6.40 21.36
N THR A 284 -3.73 -6.84 21.87
CA THR A 284 -4.09 -6.65 23.28
C THR A 284 -3.89 -7.97 24.03
N PRO A 285 -3.50 -7.94 25.33
CA PRO A 285 -3.16 -9.16 26.08
C PRO A 285 -4.33 -10.12 26.30
N GLY A 286 -5.57 -9.68 26.06
CA GLY A 286 -6.79 -10.47 26.38
C GLY A 286 -6.92 -10.73 27.88
N ILE A 287 -7.95 -10.22 28.53
CA ILE A 287 -8.19 -10.43 29.97
C ILE A 287 -9.58 -11.01 30.14
N ASP A 288 -9.70 -12.15 30.81
CA ASP A 288 -10.96 -12.74 31.25
C ASP A 288 -12.07 -12.84 30.17
N GLY A 289 -11.73 -13.42 29.00
CA GLY A 289 -12.69 -13.56 27.90
C GLY A 289 -12.98 -12.26 27.12
N ARG A 290 -12.33 -11.15 27.47
CA ARG A 290 -12.32 -9.92 26.67
C ARG A 290 -11.35 -10.11 25.49
N HIS A 291 -11.87 -10.59 24.37
CA HIS A 291 -11.10 -10.66 23.14
C HIS A 291 -11.11 -9.26 22.49
N GLY A 292 -9.94 -8.69 22.28
CA GLY A 292 -9.78 -7.42 21.57
C GLY A 292 -10.51 -7.48 20.24
N GLN A 293 -11.35 -6.47 19.96
CA GLN A 293 -12.13 -6.30 18.73
C GLN A 293 -13.40 -7.17 18.58
N GLY A 294 -14.09 -7.53 19.66
CA GLY A 294 -15.51 -7.83 19.57
C GLY A 294 -16.27 -6.62 19.02
N ARG A 295 -17.18 -6.85 18.05
CA ARG A 295 -18.05 -5.78 17.50
C ARG A 295 -18.70 -5.06 18.66
N LEU A 296 -18.31 -3.79 18.88
CA LEU A 296 -18.86 -2.96 19.97
C LEU A 296 -20.37 -2.69 19.78
N PHE A 297 -20.85 -2.78 18.52
CA PHE A 297 -22.27 -2.60 18.20
C PHE A 297 -22.67 -3.56 17.08
N GLY A 298 -23.77 -4.28 17.25
CA GLY A 298 -24.41 -5.04 16.19
C GLY A 298 -24.82 -4.10 15.04
N ARG A 299 -24.79 -4.60 13.79
CA ARG A 299 -25.35 -3.85 12.66
C ARG A 299 -26.75 -3.39 13.08
N ARG A 300 -27.02 -2.09 12.98
CA ARG A 300 -28.40 -1.61 12.97
C ARG A 300 -29.04 -2.17 11.71
N SER A 301 -30.00 -3.06 11.92
CA SER A 301 -30.89 -3.60 10.89
C SER A 301 -31.73 -2.50 10.25
#